data_176bb5ffbc8ea38952da086676d68cd8
#
_entry.id   176bb5ffbc8ea38952da086676d68cd8
#
_cell.length_a   1.000
_cell.length_b   1.000
_cell.length_c   1.000
_cell.angle_alpha   90.00
_cell.angle_beta   90.00
_cell.angle_gamma   90.00
#
_symmetry.space_group_name_H-M   'P 1'
#
loop_
_entity.id
_entity.type
_entity.pdbx_description
1 polymer ?
#
loop_
_entity_poly.entity_id
_entity_poly.type
_entity_poly.pdbx_seq_one_letter_code
_entity_poly.pdbx_strand_id
1 'polypeptide(L)'
;FIVSAYRSYKHQAQIIERKIKSGKSLKNILKENKLPGFSEHHTGCAIDFTNKNQNSLSDNFKYSKEYIWLLENAHLYNFYLTYSEDVFMDIGFEPWHWYYKDRK
;
A
#
# COMPACT_ATOMS: atom_id res chain seq x y z
N PHE A 1 0.60 -11.79 6.33
CA PHE A 1 -0.19 -12.17 5.16
C PHE A 1 -0.08 -11.12 4.06
N ILE A 2 -0.08 -11.59 2.83
CA ILE A 2 -0.14 -10.72 1.66
C ILE A 2 -1.60 -10.44 1.34
N VAL A 3 -1.97 -9.15 1.27
CA VAL A 3 -3.34 -8.73 0.95
C VAL A 3 -3.46 -8.40 -0.53
N SER A 4 -2.47 -7.70 -1.08
CA SER A 4 -2.49 -7.26 -2.47
C SER A 4 -1.08 -7.26 -3.03
N ALA A 5 -0.95 -7.63 -4.30
CA ALA A 5 0.33 -7.60 -5.01
C ALA A 5 0.10 -6.94 -6.37
N TYR A 6 0.21 -7.68 -7.47
CA TYR A 6 -0.05 -7.09 -8.79
C TYR A 6 -1.50 -6.63 -8.94
N ARG A 7 -1.67 -5.48 -9.57
CA ARG A 7 -3.00 -4.92 -9.85
C ARG A 7 -2.99 -4.26 -11.22
N SER A 8 -3.96 -4.62 -12.05
CA SER A 8 -4.11 -4.03 -13.38
C SER A 8 -4.72 -2.63 -13.31
N TYR A 9 -4.58 -1.86 -14.38
CA TYR A 9 -5.22 -0.55 -14.51
C TYR A 9 -6.74 -0.65 -14.37
N LYS A 10 -7.33 -1.66 -15.01
CA LYS A 10 -8.78 -1.89 -14.93
C LYS A 10 -9.23 -2.18 -13.50
N HIS A 11 -8.49 -3.02 -12.79
CA HIS A 11 -8.82 -3.34 -11.40
C HIS A 11 -8.71 -2.10 -10.52
N GLN A 12 -7.68 -1.28 -10.71
CA GLN A 12 -7.51 -0.03 -9.97
C GLN A 12 -8.69 0.92 -10.19
N ALA A 13 -9.14 1.05 -11.45
CA ALA A 13 -10.31 1.86 -11.78
C ALA A 13 -11.57 1.33 -11.08
N GLN A 14 -11.75 0.02 -11.03
CA GLN A 14 -12.90 -0.60 -10.37
C GLN A 14 -12.90 -0.35 -8.86
N ILE A 15 -11.73 -0.35 -8.22
CA ILE A 15 -11.61 -0.04 -6.79
C ILE A 15 -12.10 1.39 -6.54
N ILE A 16 -11.64 2.34 -7.33
CA ILE A 16 -12.03 3.74 -7.18
C ILE A 16 -13.53 3.92 -7.42
N GLU A 17 -14.08 3.29 -8.47
CA GLU A 17 -15.52 3.32 -8.76
C GLU A 17 -16.35 2.82 -7.59
N ARG A 18 -15.97 1.68 -7.02
CA ARG A 18 -16.71 1.11 -5.88
C ARG A 18 -16.71 2.07 -4.68
N LYS A 19 -15.60 2.74 -4.43
CA LYS A 19 -15.50 3.70 -3.32
C LYS A 19 -16.34 4.95 -3.57
N ILE A 20 -16.40 5.42 -4.81
CA ILE A 20 -17.28 6.54 -5.19
C ILE A 20 -18.74 6.15 -4.96
N LYS A 21 -19.15 4.96 -5.42
CA LYS A 21 -20.52 4.46 -5.24
C LYS A 21 -20.91 4.25 -3.78
N SER A 22 -19.92 3.99 -2.91
CA SER A 22 -20.16 3.85 -1.47
C SER A 22 -20.30 5.18 -0.75
N GLY A 23 -20.17 6.31 -1.43
CA GLY A 23 -20.36 7.64 -0.86
C GLY A 23 -19.10 8.36 -0.43
N LYS A 24 -17.92 7.77 -0.64
CA LYS A 24 -16.66 8.44 -0.30
C LYS A 24 -16.35 9.55 -1.30
N SER A 25 -15.80 10.66 -0.81
CA SER A 25 -15.36 11.74 -1.68
C SER A 25 -14.11 11.32 -2.45
N LEU A 26 -13.93 11.86 -3.65
CA LEU A 26 -12.76 11.59 -4.47
C LEU A 26 -11.47 12.00 -3.74
N LYS A 27 -11.50 13.12 -3.02
CA LYS A 27 -10.36 13.59 -2.24
C LYS A 27 -9.91 12.54 -1.21
N ASN A 28 -10.86 11.94 -0.48
CA ASN A 28 -10.55 10.92 0.52
C ASN A 28 -10.10 9.63 -0.13
N ILE A 29 -10.70 9.25 -1.27
CA ILE A 29 -10.31 8.06 -2.01
C ILE A 29 -8.85 8.17 -2.47
N LEU A 30 -8.45 9.31 -3.00
CA LEU A 30 -7.09 9.51 -3.53
C LEU A 30 -6.03 9.62 -2.45
N LYS A 31 -6.39 9.77 -1.18
CA LYS A 31 -5.46 9.65 -0.06
C LYS A 31 -5.01 8.20 0.15
N GLU A 32 -5.88 7.25 -0.16
CA GLU A 32 -5.65 5.82 0.07
C GLU A 32 -5.33 5.04 -1.21
N ASN A 33 -5.70 5.58 -2.37
CA ASN A 33 -5.60 4.87 -3.64
C ASN A 33 -5.03 5.80 -4.71
N LYS A 34 -4.17 5.26 -5.57
CA LYS A 34 -3.66 5.99 -6.73
C LYS A 34 -4.62 5.83 -7.90
N LEU A 35 -4.64 6.80 -8.79
CA LEU A 35 -5.34 6.69 -10.06
C LEU A 35 -4.75 5.55 -10.90
N PRO A 36 -5.54 4.95 -11.82
CA PRO A 36 -5.00 3.96 -12.75
C PRO A 36 -3.79 4.54 -13.49
N GLY A 37 -2.72 3.74 -13.57
CA GLY A 37 -1.46 4.17 -14.17
C GLY A 37 -0.46 4.77 -13.17
N PHE A 38 -0.88 5.12 -11.95
CA PHE A 38 -0.03 5.75 -10.95
C PHE A 38 0.24 4.87 -9.71
N SER A 39 -0.36 3.69 -9.65
CA SER A 39 -0.15 2.76 -8.54
C SER A 39 1.11 1.91 -8.78
N GLU A 40 1.94 1.75 -7.74
CA GLU A 40 3.07 0.84 -7.81
C GLU A 40 2.67 -0.62 -7.99
N HIS A 41 1.43 -0.97 -7.64
CA HIS A 41 0.91 -2.33 -7.85
C HIS A 41 0.83 -2.74 -9.31
N HIS A 42 0.82 -1.78 -10.25
CA HIS A 42 0.87 -2.08 -11.69
C HIS A 42 2.20 -2.66 -12.13
N THR A 43 3.28 -2.41 -11.38
CA THR A 43 4.61 -2.89 -11.74
C THR A 43 4.81 -4.37 -11.41
N GLY A 44 3.97 -4.93 -10.56
CA GLY A 44 4.16 -6.27 -10.02
C GLY A 44 5.20 -6.34 -8.90
N CYS A 45 5.73 -5.20 -8.46
CA CYS A 45 6.78 -5.12 -7.44
C CYS A 45 6.28 -4.63 -6.08
N ALA A 46 5.03 -4.20 -5.98
CA ALA A 46 4.46 -3.72 -4.73
C ALA A 46 3.63 -4.81 -4.04
N ILE A 47 3.78 -4.91 -2.74
CA ILE A 47 3.04 -5.87 -1.91
C ILE A 47 2.46 -5.14 -0.71
N ASP A 48 1.18 -5.39 -0.42
CA ASP A 48 0.51 -4.93 0.78
C ASP A 48 0.42 -6.08 1.78
N PHE A 49 0.88 -5.84 2.99
CA PHE A 49 0.89 -6.84 4.06
C PHE A 49 -0.15 -6.52 5.14
N THR A 50 -0.66 -7.57 5.75
CA THR A 50 -1.42 -7.45 6.99
C THR A 50 -1.03 -8.61 7.91
N ASN A 51 -1.61 -8.66 9.11
CA ASN A 51 -1.44 -9.80 10.00
C ASN A 51 -2.78 -10.50 10.22
N LYS A 52 -2.75 -11.65 10.89
CA LYS A 52 -3.97 -12.47 11.09
C LYS A 52 -5.03 -11.81 11.99
N ASN A 53 -4.66 -10.73 12.69
CA ASN A 53 -5.59 -10.02 13.58
C ASN A 53 -6.27 -8.84 12.89
N GLN A 54 -5.95 -8.59 11.60
CA GLN A 54 -6.51 -7.48 10.84
C GLN A 54 -7.02 -7.99 9.51
N ASN A 55 -8.27 -7.69 9.20
CA ASN A 55 -8.93 -8.16 7.98
C ASN A 55 -8.79 -7.17 6.82
N SER A 56 -8.25 -5.98 7.07
CA SER A 56 -8.10 -4.94 6.05
C SER A 56 -6.85 -4.12 6.31
N LEU A 57 -6.43 -3.37 5.30
CA LEU A 57 -5.31 -2.45 5.43
C LEU A 57 -5.68 -1.32 6.39
N SER A 58 -4.81 -1.06 7.36
CA SER A 58 -5.06 -0.10 8.42
C SER A 58 -3.75 0.46 8.96
N ASP A 59 -3.78 1.72 9.40
CA ASP A 59 -2.64 2.36 10.06
C ASP A 59 -2.22 1.61 11.32
N ASN A 60 -3.11 0.80 11.91
CA ASN A 60 -2.79 -0.01 13.08
C ASN A 60 -1.70 -1.04 12.81
N PHE A 61 -1.44 -1.36 11.54
CA PHE A 61 -0.36 -2.26 11.16
C PHE A 61 1.00 -1.77 11.70
N LYS A 62 1.18 -0.46 11.86
CA LYS A 62 2.44 0.11 12.39
C LYS A 62 2.75 -0.32 13.82
N TYR A 63 1.75 -0.82 14.56
CA TYR A 63 1.94 -1.31 15.93
C TYR A 63 2.18 -2.81 15.99
N SER A 64 2.20 -3.49 14.85
CA SER A 64 2.33 -4.95 14.79
C SER A 64 3.80 -5.39 14.85
N LYS A 65 4.02 -6.63 15.30
CA LYS A 65 5.34 -7.27 15.27
C LYS A 65 5.85 -7.40 13.84
N GLU A 66 4.94 -7.65 12.91
CA GLU A 66 5.24 -7.83 11.50
C GLU A 66 5.82 -6.55 10.90
N TYR A 67 5.27 -5.39 11.23
CA TYR A 67 5.78 -4.12 10.77
C TYR A 67 7.18 -3.82 11.32
N ILE A 68 7.39 -4.09 12.62
CA ILE A 68 8.70 -3.92 13.23
C ILE A 68 9.73 -4.80 12.55
N TRP A 69 9.38 -6.06 12.27
CA TRP A 69 10.25 -6.97 11.55
C TRP A 69 10.58 -6.44 10.14
N LEU A 70 9.58 -5.91 9.43
CA LEU A 70 9.78 -5.33 8.10
C LEU A 70 10.72 -4.13 8.13
N LEU A 71 10.55 -3.23 9.12
CA LEU A 71 11.44 -2.08 9.26
C LEU A 71 12.90 -2.50 9.46
N GLU A 72 13.14 -3.58 10.19
CA GLU A 72 14.47 -4.06 10.50
C GLU A 72 15.08 -4.93 9.41
N ASN A 73 14.28 -5.66 8.65
CA ASN A 73 14.77 -6.74 7.79
C ASN A 73 14.40 -6.64 6.31
N ALA A 74 13.34 -5.92 5.94
CA ALA A 74 12.83 -5.93 4.57
C ALA A 74 13.89 -5.48 3.56
N HIS A 75 14.75 -4.53 3.91
CA HIS A 75 15.81 -4.04 3.02
C HIS A 75 16.81 -5.14 2.66
N LEU A 76 16.99 -6.16 3.52
CA LEU A 76 17.85 -7.30 3.23
C LEU A 76 17.32 -8.13 2.05
N TYR A 77 16.03 -8.02 1.77
CA TYR A 77 15.35 -8.71 0.67
C TYR A 77 14.97 -7.74 -0.45
N ASN A 78 15.53 -6.53 -0.43
CA ASN A 78 15.29 -5.48 -1.42
C ASN A 78 13.87 -4.91 -1.43
N PHE A 79 13.19 -4.94 -0.29
CA PHE A 79 11.89 -4.31 -0.10
C PHE A 79 12.03 -3.04 0.72
N TYR A 80 11.34 -1.99 0.29
CA TYR A 80 11.42 -0.67 0.90
C TYR A 80 10.04 -0.07 1.10
N LEU A 81 9.88 0.68 2.20
CA LEU A 81 8.65 1.39 2.51
C LEU A 81 8.54 2.63 1.62
N THR A 82 7.51 2.68 0.78
CA THR A 82 7.33 3.81 -0.15
C THR A 82 6.72 5.03 0.54
N TYR A 83 5.67 4.81 1.34
CA TYR A 83 4.87 5.89 1.94
C TYR A 83 5.10 5.92 3.45
N SER A 84 6.17 6.59 3.88
CA SER A 84 6.52 6.70 5.29
C SER A 84 5.83 7.89 5.96
N GLU A 85 5.92 7.95 7.29
CA GLU A 85 5.38 9.07 8.06
C GLU A 85 6.07 10.40 7.73
N ASP A 86 7.31 10.34 7.24
CA ASP A 86 8.14 11.51 6.98
C ASP A 86 7.95 12.09 5.58
N VAL A 87 7.05 11.56 4.79
CA VAL A 87 6.86 12.01 3.42
C VAL A 87 6.00 13.27 3.39
N PHE A 88 6.57 14.38 2.89
CA PHE A 88 5.88 15.65 2.69
C PHE A 88 5.07 15.62 1.39
N MET A 89 4.17 14.66 1.27
CA MET A 89 3.30 14.55 0.09
C MET A 89 1.87 14.38 0.57
N ASP A 90 0.91 14.74 -0.28
CA ASP A 90 -0.52 14.56 0.00
C ASP A 90 -0.91 13.07 0.02
N ILE A 91 0.07 12.21 0.13
CA ILE A 91 -0.10 10.75 0.18
C ILE A 91 0.01 10.32 1.64
N GLY A 92 -1.01 9.64 2.14
CA GLY A 92 -1.03 9.15 3.52
C GLY A 92 0.04 8.11 3.77
N PHE A 93 0.48 8.03 5.03
CA PHE A 93 1.37 6.98 5.49
C PHE A 93 0.71 5.60 5.28
N GLU A 94 1.46 4.67 4.68
CA GLU A 94 0.98 3.30 4.42
C GLU A 94 1.99 2.28 4.96
N PRO A 95 1.91 1.90 6.24
CA PRO A 95 2.87 0.96 6.83
C PRO A 95 2.81 -0.44 6.23
N TRP A 96 1.72 -0.76 5.54
CA TRP A 96 1.52 -2.07 4.90
C TRP A 96 2.14 -2.16 3.50
N HIS A 97 2.44 -1.02 2.84
CA HIS A 97 2.83 -0.97 1.42
C HIS A 97 4.34 -1.00 1.25
N TRP A 98 4.86 -2.07 0.66
CA TRP A 98 6.29 -2.27 0.44
C TRP A 98 6.57 -2.54 -1.02
N TYR A 99 7.68 -1.99 -1.51
CA TYR A 99 8.05 -2.04 -2.92
C TYR A 99 9.39 -2.77 -3.07
N TYR A 100 9.44 -3.76 -3.98
CA TYR A 100 10.68 -4.44 -4.32
C TYR A 100 11.48 -3.60 -5.31
N LYS A 101 12.73 -3.34 -4.98
CA LYS A 101 13.62 -2.57 -5.83
C LYS A 101 14.97 -3.27 -5.91
N ASP A 102 15.36 -3.69 -7.13
CA ASP A 102 16.67 -4.27 -7.37
C ASP A 102 17.73 -3.18 -7.18
N ARG A 103 18.84 -3.54 -6.53
CA ARG A 103 19.92 -2.60 -6.24
C ARG A 103 20.86 -2.36 -7.44
N LYS A 104 20.64 -3.06 -8.53
CA LYS A 104 21.48 -2.87 -9.71
C LYS A 104 21.23 -1.57 -10.42
#